data_f1a56bc53bc82ebc440659cc222d6ce7
#
_entry.id   f1a56bc53bc82ebc440659cc222d6ce7
#
_cell.length_a   1.000
_cell.length_b   1.000
_cell.length_c   1.000
_cell.angle_alpha   90.00
_cell.angle_beta   90.00
_cell.angle_gamma   90.00
#
_symmetry.space_group_name_H-M   'P 1'
#
loop_
_entity.id
_entity.type
_entity.pdbx_description
1 polymer ?
#
loop_
_entity_poly.entity_id
_entity_poly.type
_entity_poly.pdbx_seq_one_letter_code
_entity_poly.pdbx_strand_id
1 'polypeptide(L)'
;MSFENRFTMPKLLCGCLIICGMTSWVSAQELAAKQPVSVMSSSLEKVQPTTVAINLERDRLYKELADEFSTFDRLGYLVRRVSHLVKPSVIHIEAHKVEQRGSVRESFDEAGSGVIVELSKGDRWVLTNRHVISGAEPEGILLRSHTGVEFHPTKILSDASSDIALMKIDQSDLPAARIGDSSAIEIGDFVIAIGSPFGLSHSVTFGILSAKGRRDLSLGEQKIELQDFFQTDAAINPGNSGGPLLNLRGEVIGVNTAIASSSGGSEGIGFAIPMQMAIKVAEQLVDHGKLRRGYLGVTLDPTFKVSSKSVADYSYNGGAMVKSVRRGSPAELARLQRGDIIVEFNGSTVDNDDHLVTQVGLTPIGESIPMVIIRDSTRYRTEVVLTDLN
;
A
#
# COMPACT_ATOMS: atom_id res chain seq x y z
N MET A 1 26.08 36.77 -8.41
CA MET A 1 26.31 36.85 -6.96
C MET A 1 26.42 35.42 -6.46
N SER A 2 27.67 35.00 -6.26
CA SER A 2 28.05 33.66 -5.83
C SER A 2 28.06 33.59 -4.31
N PHE A 3 27.52 32.50 -3.77
CA PHE A 3 27.78 32.12 -2.37
C PHE A 3 28.27 30.67 -2.38
N GLU A 4 29.58 30.50 -2.28
CA GLU A 4 30.23 29.26 -1.85
C GLU A 4 30.01 29.13 -0.33
N ASN A 5 29.59 27.98 0.13
CA ASN A 5 29.71 27.60 1.53
C ASN A 5 30.43 26.25 1.63
N ARG A 6 31.72 26.37 2.03
CA ARG A 6 32.59 25.27 2.44
C ARG A 6 32.18 24.79 3.81
N PHE A 7 31.89 23.52 3.96
CA PHE A 7 31.85 22.83 5.27
C PHE A 7 33.12 22.02 5.46
N THR A 8 33.94 22.46 6.43
CA THR A 8 35.14 21.78 6.93
C THR A 8 34.75 20.73 7.98
N MET A 9 35.25 19.50 7.78
CA MET A 9 35.22 18.44 8.81
C MET A 9 36.31 18.65 9.86
N PRO A 10 36.04 18.38 11.14
CA PRO A 10 37.11 18.32 12.16
C PRO A 10 37.79 16.94 12.18
N LYS A 11 39.11 16.96 12.18
CA LYS A 11 39.99 15.81 12.41
C LYS A 11 39.98 15.45 13.89
N LEU A 12 39.67 14.19 14.19
CA LEU A 12 39.90 13.62 15.53
C LEU A 12 41.35 13.14 15.63
N LEU A 13 42.09 13.72 16.58
CA LEU A 13 43.41 13.27 17.00
C LEU A 13 43.32 11.99 17.83
N CYS A 14 44.10 11.00 17.43
CA CYS A 14 44.33 9.77 18.21
C CYS A 14 45.53 10.02 19.15
N GLY A 15 45.28 10.12 20.46
CA GLY A 15 46.30 10.30 21.45
C GLY A 15 46.88 8.95 21.91
N CYS A 16 48.18 8.70 21.60
CA CYS A 16 48.93 7.60 22.21
C CYS A 16 49.38 7.96 23.64
N LEU A 17 48.94 7.19 24.60
CA LEU A 17 49.48 7.24 25.97
C LEU A 17 50.73 6.36 26.05
N ILE A 18 51.89 6.99 26.25
CA ILE A 18 53.16 6.33 26.64
C ILE A 18 53.21 6.24 28.16
N ILE A 19 53.20 5.02 28.70
CA ILE A 19 53.52 4.78 30.10
C ILE A 19 54.99 4.39 30.21
N CYS A 20 55.73 5.28 30.83
CA CYS A 20 57.13 5.09 31.23
C CYS A 20 57.16 4.36 32.59
N GLY A 21 57.76 3.21 32.63
CA GLY A 21 57.96 2.41 33.88
C GLY A 21 59.41 2.06 34.07
N MET A 22 59.91 2.43 35.21
CA MET A 22 61.31 2.53 35.66
C MET A 22 62.08 1.22 35.66
N THR A 23 63.31 1.36 35.29
CA THR A 23 64.43 0.40 35.43
C THR A 23 64.82 0.14 36.87
N SER A 24 65.01 -1.12 37.25
CA SER A 24 65.86 -1.49 38.35
C SER A 24 66.90 -2.50 37.85
N TRP A 25 68.14 -2.06 37.99
CA TRP A 25 69.36 -2.86 37.79
C TRP A 25 69.55 -3.83 38.94
N VAL A 26 69.75 -5.11 38.65
CA VAL A 26 70.43 -6.05 39.58
C VAL A 26 71.50 -6.79 38.76
N SER A 27 72.67 -6.82 39.35
CA SER A 27 73.98 -7.25 38.83
C SER A 27 74.06 -8.74 38.51
N ALA A 28 74.93 -9.01 37.53
CA ALA A 28 75.41 -10.35 37.22
C ALA A 28 76.28 -10.91 38.35
N GLN A 29 76.14 -12.19 38.59
CA GLN A 29 77.26 -13.17 38.70
C GLN A 29 76.78 -14.58 38.99
N GLU A 30 77.46 -15.50 38.36
CA GLU A 30 77.73 -16.90 38.65
C GLU A 30 76.86 -18.02 38.06
N LEU A 31 77.49 -18.61 37.09
CA LEU A 31 77.85 -20.04 36.95
C LEU A 31 76.74 -21.09 36.88
N ALA A 32 76.64 -21.73 35.80
CA ALA A 32 76.95 -23.16 35.61
C ALA A 32 76.51 -23.65 34.24
N ALA A 33 77.42 -24.26 33.55
CA ALA A 33 77.24 -24.93 32.27
C ALA A 33 76.15 -26.02 32.40
N LYS A 34 75.07 -25.85 31.67
CA LYS A 34 74.14 -26.92 31.28
C LYS A 34 74.08 -27.00 29.81
N GLN A 35 74.25 -28.16 29.28
CA GLN A 35 74.25 -28.53 27.89
C GLN A 35 73.06 -27.95 27.14
N PRO A 36 73.17 -27.61 25.86
CA PRO A 36 72.08 -27.11 25.08
C PRO A 36 71.05 -28.23 24.87
N VAL A 37 69.89 -28.07 25.51
CA VAL A 37 68.69 -28.82 25.11
C VAL A 37 68.38 -28.41 23.70
N SER A 38 68.54 -29.33 22.78
CA SER A 38 68.05 -29.22 21.40
C SER A 38 66.56 -28.92 21.45
N VAL A 39 66.19 -27.65 21.31
CA VAL A 39 64.82 -27.29 21.06
C VAL A 39 64.51 -27.74 19.63
N MET A 40 63.83 -28.89 19.49
CA MET A 40 63.18 -29.23 18.24
C MET A 40 62.27 -28.07 17.92
N SER A 41 62.64 -27.30 16.94
CA SER A 41 61.74 -26.32 16.27
C SER A 41 60.59 -27.11 15.67
N SER A 42 59.49 -27.25 16.41
CA SER A 42 58.24 -27.65 15.82
C SER A 42 57.73 -26.49 14.97
N SER A 43 58.07 -26.50 13.69
CA SER A 43 57.39 -25.66 12.72
C SER A 43 55.89 -25.92 12.81
N LEU A 44 55.14 -24.91 13.24
CA LEU A 44 53.68 -24.94 13.14
C LEU A 44 53.35 -24.95 11.64
N GLU A 45 53.15 -26.12 11.11
CA GLU A 45 52.67 -26.33 9.75
C GLU A 45 51.24 -25.86 9.69
N LYS A 46 50.97 -24.80 8.98
CA LYS A 46 49.64 -24.29 8.72
C LYS A 46 48.93 -25.32 7.87
N VAL A 47 48.19 -26.23 8.48
CA VAL A 47 47.36 -27.20 7.74
C VAL A 47 46.26 -26.43 7.07
N GLN A 48 46.40 -26.21 5.77
CA GLN A 48 45.29 -25.70 4.96
C GLN A 48 44.23 -26.78 4.83
N PRO A 49 42.95 -26.49 5.08
CA PRO A 49 41.91 -27.49 4.89
C PRO A 49 41.92 -27.96 3.42
N THR A 50 41.96 -29.25 3.23
CA THR A 50 41.90 -29.83 1.89
C THR A 50 40.55 -29.50 1.22
N THR A 51 40.54 -29.35 -0.09
CA THR A 51 39.31 -29.05 -0.88
C THR A 51 38.17 -30.03 -0.54
N VAL A 52 38.51 -31.27 -0.21
CA VAL A 52 37.54 -32.30 0.23
C VAL A 52 36.92 -31.98 1.57
N ALA A 53 37.68 -31.46 2.57
CA ALA A 53 37.16 -31.07 3.86
C ALA A 53 36.26 -29.83 3.77
N ILE A 54 36.60 -28.87 2.89
CA ILE A 54 35.77 -27.70 2.61
C ILE A 54 34.43 -28.11 1.98
N ASN A 55 34.44 -29.05 1.06
CA ASN A 55 33.22 -29.51 0.40
C ASN A 55 32.31 -30.29 1.37
N LEU A 56 32.85 -31.13 2.23
CA LEU A 56 32.09 -31.86 3.26
C LEU A 56 31.44 -30.91 4.26
N GLU A 57 32.14 -29.85 4.67
CA GLU A 57 31.58 -28.84 5.57
C GLU A 57 30.46 -28.04 4.89
N ARG A 58 30.62 -27.68 3.60
CA ARG A 58 29.56 -27.05 2.82
C ARG A 58 28.33 -27.94 2.68
N ASP A 59 28.49 -29.20 2.37
CA ASP A 59 27.39 -30.15 2.23
C ASP A 59 26.65 -30.36 3.55
N ARG A 60 27.37 -30.36 4.66
CA ARG A 60 26.79 -30.39 6.00
C ARG A 60 25.96 -29.13 6.28
N LEU A 61 26.52 -27.93 6.01
CA LEU A 61 25.83 -26.66 6.18
C LEU A 61 24.58 -26.56 5.32
N TYR A 62 24.63 -27.05 4.06
CA TYR A 62 23.45 -27.10 3.18
C TYR A 62 22.35 -28.02 3.74
N LYS A 63 22.74 -29.14 4.37
CA LYS A 63 21.79 -30.06 4.98
C LYS A 63 21.15 -29.45 6.24
N GLU A 64 21.95 -28.85 7.11
CA GLU A 64 21.48 -28.14 8.32
C GLU A 64 20.53 -27.00 7.92
N LEU A 65 20.88 -26.19 6.92
CA LEU A 65 20.01 -25.15 6.37
C LEU A 65 18.71 -25.72 5.81
N ALA A 66 18.74 -26.84 5.11
CA ALA A 66 17.53 -27.47 4.55
C ALA A 66 16.60 -27.96 5.67
N ASP A 67 17.14 -28.50 6.75
CA ASP A 67 16.36 -28.97 7.90
C ASP A 67 15.75 -27.79 8.69
N GLU A 68 16.49 -26.71 8.90
CA GLU A 68 15.98 -25.47 9.53
C GLU A 68 14.95 -24.77 8.64
N PHE A 69 15.15 -24.74 7.32
CA PHE A 69 14.28 -24.11 6.36
C PHE A 69 12.93 -24.80 6.21
N SER A 70 12.81 -26.07 6.61
CA SER A 70 11.57 -26.85 6.47
C SER A 70 10.35 -26.16 7.15
N THR A 71 10.59 -25.40 8.20
CA THR A 71 9.54 -24.65 8.93
C THR A 71 9.19 -23.35 8.20
N PHE A 72 10.17 -22.65 7.63
CA PHE A 72 9.97 -21.41 6.85
C PHE A 72 9.44 -21.67 5.44
N ASP A 73 9.69 -22.85 4.86
CA ASP A 73 9.22 -23.23 3.52
C ASP A 73 7.69 -23.21 3.39
N ARG A 74 6.96 -23.35 4.50
CA ARG A 74 5.49 -23.25 4.52
C ARG A 74 4.99 -21.88 4.04
N LEU A 75 5.60 -20.76 4.48
CA LEU A 75 5.20 -19.43 4.04
C LEU A 75 5.53 -19.23 2.54
N GLY A 76 6.74 -19.58 2.10
CA GLY A 76 7.11 -19.54 0.70
C GLY A 76 6.20 -20.40 -0.18
N TYR A 77 5.81 -21.58 0.32
CA TYR A 77 4.85 -22.44 -0.36
C TYR A 77 3.46 -21.81 -0.45
N LEU A 78 2.97 -21.14 0.62
CA LEU A 78 1.71 -20.43 0.60
C LEU A 78 1.72 -19.29 -0.43
N VAL A 79 2.76 -18.46 -0.43
CA VAL A 79 2.92 -17.36 -1.39
C VAL A 79 2.89 -17.89 -2.83
N ARG A 80 3.64 -18.95 -3.13
CA ARG A 80 3.62 -19.59 -4.45
C ARG A 80 2.22 -20.10 -4.82
N ARG A 81 1.52 -20.77 -3.89
CA ARG A 81 0.15 -21.28 -4.14
C ARG A 81 -0.85 -20.16 -4.38
N VAL A 82 -0.82 -19.10 -3.58
CA VAL A 82 -1.70 -17.94 -3.76
C VAL A 82 -1.45 -17.30 -5.12
N SER A 83 -0.18 -17.11 -5.49
CA SER A 83 0.18 -16.56 -6.80
C SER A 83 -0.35 -17.42 -7.95
N HIS A 84 -0.18 -18.74 -7.89
CA HIS A 84 -0.71 -19.65 -8.91
C HIS A 84 -2.24 -19.66 -8.98
N LEU A 85 -2.92 -19.57 -7.83
CA LEU A 85 -4.38 -19.56 -7.73
C LEU A 85 -4.98 -18.32 -8.38
N VAL A 86 -4.40 -17.13 -8.12
CA VAL A 86 -5.00 -15.85 -8.52
C VAL A 86 -4.51 -15.38 -9.89
N LYS A 87 -3.33 -15.82 -10.34
CA LYS A 87 -2.76 -15.45 -11.63
C LYS A 87 -3.76 -15.52 -12.81
N PRO A 88 -4.64 -16.53 -12.96
CA PRO A 88 -5.61 -16.57 -14.06
C PRO A 88 -6.64 -15.45 -14.05
N SER A 89 -6.85 -14.80 -12.91
CA SER A 89 -7.77 -13.67 -12.76
C SER A 89 -7.10 -12.31 -12.94
N VAL A 90 -5.76 -12.27 -13.14
CA VAL A 90 -5.00 -11.02 -13.33
C VAL A 90 -4.78 -10.77 -14.82
N ILE A 91 -5.17 -9.58 -15.27
CA ILE A 91 -5.09 -9.15 -16.65
C ILE A 91 -4.00 -8.09 -16.79
N HIS A 92 -3.18 -8.25 -17.81
CA HIS A 92 -2.30 -7.19 -18.29
C HIS A 92 -3.09 -6.20 -19.14
N ILE A 93 -2.84 -4.92 -18.94
CA ILE A 93 -3.50 -3.82 -19.63
C ILE A 93 -2.44 -2.99 -20.33
N GLU A 94 -2.60 -2.79 -21.64
CA GLU A 94 -1.89 -1.79 -22.43
C GLU A 94 -2.91 -0.78 -22.95
N ALA A 95 -2.75 0.48 -22.58
CA ALA A 95 -3.68 1.55 -22.98
C ALA A 95 -2.94 2.56 -23.86
N HIS A 96 -3.37 2.66 -25.13
CA HIS A 96 -2.94 3.71 -26.04
C HIS A 96 -3.69 5.00 -25.73
N LYS A 97 -3.02 5.93 -25.10
CA LYS A 97 -3.60 7.20 -24.64
C LYS A 97 -3.29 8.32 -25.60
N VAL A 98 -4.25 9.24 -25.72
CA VAL A 98 -4.10 10.46 -26.48
C VAL A 98 -4.39 11.65 -25.56
N GLU A 99 -3.37 12.43 -25.27
CA GLU A 99 -3.53 13.66 -24.49
C GLU A 99 -3.38 14.90 -25.36
N GLN A 100 -4.20 15.90 -25.07
CA GLN A 100 -4.09 17.20 -25.71
C GLN A 100 -3.39 18.16 -24.75
N ARG A 101 -2.11 18.46 -25.02
CA ARG A 101 -1.34 19.48 -24.29
C ARG A 101 -1.28 20.77 -25.11
N GLY A 102 -2.21 21.69 -24.85
CA GLY A 102 -2.37 22.92 -25.62
C GLY A 102 -2.82 22.64 -27.07
N SER A 103 -2.00 22.97 -28.07
CA SER A 103 -2.25 22.70 -29.50
C SER A 103 -1.60 21.41 -30.02
N VAL A 104 -0.85 20.70 -29.16
CA VAL A 104 -0.15 19.45 -29.54
C VAL A 104 -0.94 18.26 -29.04
N ARG A 105 -1.12 17.28 -29.92
CA ARG A 105 -1.71 15.97 -29.59
C ARG A 105 -0.56 14.99 -29.43
N GLU A 106 -0.36 14.52 -28.20
CA GLU A 106 0.67 13.52 -27.88
C GLU A 106 -0.01 12.18 -27.63
N SER A 107 0.56 11.10 -28.18
CA SER A 107 0.12 9.74 -27.90
C SER A 107 1.23 8.97 -27.19
N PHE A 108 0.87 8.17 -26.22
CA PHE A 108 1.80 7.30 -25.50
C PHE A 108 1.06 6.04 -25.00
N ASP A 109 1.83 4.99 -24.79
CA ASP A 109 1.30 3.75 -24.25
C ASP A 109 1.56 3.69 -22.74
N GLU A 110 0.54 3.34 -21.98
CA GLU A 110 0.65 3.09 -20.56
C GLU A 110 0.30 1.63 -20.24
N ALA A 111 1.15 0.99 -19.43
CA ALA A 111 0.97 -0.38 -19.01
C ALA A 111 0.50 -0.44 -17.55
N GLY A 112 -0.47 -1.31 -17.30
CA GLY A 112 -1.01 -1.57 -15.98
C GLY A 112 -1.51 -2.99 -15.83
N SER A 113 -2.25 -3.22 -14.78
CA SER A 113 -2.88 -4.49 -14.45
C SER A 113 -4.35 -4.30 -14.12
N GLY A 114 -5.09 -5.39 -14.16
CA GLY A 114 -6.45 -5.44 -13.67
C GLY A 114 -6.75 -6.81 -13.04
N VAL A 115 -7.84 -6.87 -12.31
CA VAL A 115 -8.33 -8.12 -11.74
C VAL A 115 -9.76 -8.38 -12.19
N ILE A 116 -10.02 -9.62 -12.63
CA ILE A 116 -11.38 -10.02 -13.02
C ILE A 116 -12.21 -10.18 -11.76
N VAL A 117 -13.32 -9.43 -11.70
CA VAL A 117 -14.32 -9.50 -10.63
C VAL A 117 -15.68 -9.88 -11.21
N GLU A 118 -16.48 -10.58 -10.40
CA GLU A 118 -17.89 -10.84 -10.67
C GLU A 118 -18.71 -9.96 -9.74
N LEU A 119 -19.55 -9.09 -10.33
CA LEU A 119 -20.42 -8.19 -9.58
C LEU A 119 -21.81 -8.79 -9.39
N SER A 120 -22.65 -8.13 -8.60
CA SER A 120 -23.96 -8.62 -8.13
C SER A 120 -24.91 -9.15 -9.21
N LYS A 121 -24.72 -8.73 -10.49
CA LYS A 121 -25.52 -9.20 -11.63
C LYS A 121 -24.96 -10.41 -12.36
N GLY A 122 -23.85 -10.99 -11.86
CA GLY A 122 -23.15 -12.10 -12.51
C GLY A 122 -22.32 -11.71 -13.74
N ASP A 123 -22.24 -10.43 -14.06
CA ASP A 123 -21.39 -9.90 -15.13
C ASP A 123 -19.92 -9.89 -14.68
N ARG A 124 -19.01 -10.24 -15.58
CA ARG A 124 -17.57 -10.18 -15.35
C ARG A 124 -16.99 -8.89 -15.90
N TRP A 125 -16.17 -8.28 -15.06
CA TRP A 125 -15.50 -7.03 -15.34
C TRP A 125 -14.02 -7.13 -14.96
N VAL A 126 -13.16 -6.48 -15.70
CA VAL A 126 -11.80 -6.19 -15.27
C VAL A 126 -11.84 -4.90 -14.47
N LEU A 127 -11.58 -5.01 -13.18
CA LEU A 127 -11.40 -3.90 -12.26
C LEU A 127 -9.95 -3.43 -12.33
N THR A 128 -9.73 -2.12 -12.48
CA THR A 128 -8.41 -1.49 -12.55
C THR A 128 -8.47 -0.06 -12.02
N ASN A 129 -7.35 0.65 -12.02
CA ASN A 129 -7.34 2.08 -11.76
C ASN A 129 -7.75 2.88 -13.00
N ARG A 130 -8.46 3.99 -12.77
CA ARG A 130 -8.84 4.91 -13.86
C ARG A 130 -7.60 5.49 -14.54
N HIS A 131 -6.58 5.88 -13.79
CA HIS A 131 -5.39 6.47 -14.38
C HIS A 131 -4.71 5.53 -15.40
N VAL A 132 -4.78 4.21 -15.23
CA VAL A 132 -4.21 3.24 -16.20
C VAL A 132 -4.85 3.38 -17.58
N ILE A 133 -6.17 3.67 -17.66
CA ILE A 133 -6.92 3.67 -18.92
C ILE A 133 -7.47 5.05 -19.33
N SER A 134 -7.28 6.07 -18.51
CA SER A 134 -7.78 7.42 -18.77
C SER A 134 -7.18 8.00 -20.06
N GLY A 135 -8.04 8.48 -20.96
CA GLY A 135 -7.63 9.03 -22.25
C GLY A 135 -7.52 8.00 -23.39
N ALA A 136 -7.84 6.71 -23.11
CA ALA A 136 -7.93 5.67 -24.11
C ALA A 136 -9.40 5.30 -24.39
N GLU A 137 -9.71 5.03 -25.66
CA GLU A 137 -11.00 4.45 -26.10
C GLU A 137 -10.92 2.91 -25.98
N PRO A 138 -12.06 2.19 -25.95
CA PRO A 138 -12.07 0.73 -25.82
C PRO A 138 -11.16 -0.01 -26.82
N GLU A 139 -11.13 0.46 -28.07
CA GLU A 139 -10.31 -0.11 -29.15
C GLU A 139 -8.81 0.16 -28.95
N GLY A 140 -8.47 1.20 -28.21
CA GLY A 140 -7.10 1.56 -27.83
C GLY A 140 -6.60 0.82 -26.57
N ILE A 141 -7.43 -0.03 -25.95
CA ILE A 141 -7.03 -0.80 -24.78
C ILE A 141 -6.88 -2.27 -25.16
N LEU A 142 -5.66 -2.78 -25.04
CA LEU A 142 -5.37 -4.20 -25.23
C LEU A 142 -5.30 -4.89 -23.86
N LEU A 143 -6.13 -5.91 -23.70
CA LEU A 143 -6.16 -6.79 -22.52
C LEU A 143 -5.50 -8.11 -22.89
N ARG A 144 -4.58 -8.59 -22.03
CA ARG A 144 -3.90 -9.86 -22.22
C ARG A 144 -4.03 -10.75 -21.00
N SER A 145 -4.57 -11.96 -21.20
CA SER A 145 -4.71 -12.97 -20.14
C SER A 145 -3.38 -13.60 -19.76
N HIS A 146 -3.35 -14.35 -18.67
CA HIS A 146 -2.20 -15.12 -18.23
C HIS A 146 -1.73 -16.20 -19.24
N THR A 147 -2.58 -16.61 -20.18
CA THR A 147 -2.26 -17.55 -21.26
C THR A 147 -1.78 -16.85 -22.53
N GLY A 148 -1.73 -15.52 -22.53
CA GLY A 148 -1.33 -14.73 -23.69
C GLY A 148 -2.46 -14.42 -24.69
N VAL A 149 -3.71 -14.77 -24.37
CA VAL A 149 -4.87 -14.42 -25.20
C VAL A 149 -5.12 -12.93 -25.09
N GLU A 150 -5.21 -12.25 -26.24
CA GLU A 150 -5.43 -10.82 -26.36
C GLU A 150 -6.87 -10.52 -26.75
N PHE A 151 -7.45 -9.50 -26.17
CA PHE A 151 -8.81 -9.03 -26.44
C PHE A 151 -8.99 -7.57 -26.03
N HIS A 152 -10.09 -6.95 -26.44
CA HIS A 152 -10.46 -5.58 -26.09
C HIS A 152 -11.68 -5.56 -25.18
N PRO A 153 -11.83 -4.54 -24.31
CA PRO A 153 -13.05 -4.36 -23.54
C PRO A 153 -14.20 -3.93 -24.44
N THR A 154 -15.42 -4.37 -24.11
CA THR A 154 -16.63 -3.97 -24.86
C THR A 154 -17.27 -2.70 -24.29
N LYS A 155 -16.94 -2.34 -23.06
CA LYS A 155 -17.44 -1.15 -22.37
C LYS A 155 -16.49 -0.71 -21.28
N ILE A 156 -16.35 0.58 -21.07
CA ILE A 156 -15.56 1.20 -20.00
C ILE A 156 -16.48 2.04 -19.12
N LEU A 157 -16.32 1.93 -17.83
CA LEU A 157 -16.94 2.78 -16.81
C LEU A 157 -15.84 3.23 -15.85
N SER A 158 -15.83 4.50 -15.44
CA SER A 158 -14.79 4.98 -14.52
C SER A 158 -15.26 6.16 -13.67
N ASP A 159 -14.62 6.31 -12.51
CA ASP A 159 -14.79 7.45 -11.62
C ASP A 159 -13.44 8.08 -11.27
N ALA A 160 -13.33 9.39 -11.52
CA ALA A 160 -12.07 10.12 -11.34
C ALA A 160 -11.73 10.33 -9.86
N SER A 161 -12.73 10.43 -9.01
CA SER A 161 -12.53 10.78 -7.60
C SER A 161 -12.06 9.62 -6.74
N SER A 162 -12.39 8.39 -7.16
CA SER A 162 -11.96 7.16 -6.50
C SER A 162 -10.79 6.47 -7.21
N ASP A 163 -10.43 6.94 -8.41
CA ASP A 163 -9.47 6.30 -9.31
C ASP A 163 -9.81 4.84 -9.67
N ILE A 164 -11.10 4.51 -9.72
CA ILE A 164 -11.60 3.18 -10.10
C ILE A 164 -12.11 3.19 -11.54
N ALA A 165 -11.80 2.13 -12.27
CA ALA A 165 -12.36 1.84 -13.57
C ALA A 165 -12.74 0.36 -13.73
N LEU A 166 -13.75 0.14 -14.55
CA LEU A 166 -14.27 -1.16 -14.93
C LEU A 166 -14.27 -1.31 -16.43
N MET A 167 -13.84 -2.45 -16.91
CA MET A 167 -13.88 -2.82 -18.31
C MET A 167 -14.69 -4.11 -18.46
N LYS A 168 -15.79 -4.05 -19.21
CA LYS A 168 -16.62 -5.25 -19.49
C LYS A 168 -15.89 -6.13 -20.48
N ILE A 169 -15.89 -7.44 -20.19
CA ILE A 169 -15.26 -8.46 -21.04
C ILE A 169 -16.27 -9.56 -21.38
N ASP A 170 -16.11 -10.14 -22.57
CA ASP A 170 -16.96 -11.24 -23.05
C ASP A 170 -16.34 -12.64 -22.81
N GLN A 171 -15.12 -12.69 -22.26
CA GLN A 171 -14.36 -13.92 -21.96
C GLN A 171 -14.93 -14.61 -20.72
N SER A 172 -15.89 -15.50 -20.93
CA SER A 172 -16.57 -16.24 -19.85
C SER A 172 -15.74 -17.38 -19.26
N ASP A 173 -14.66 -17.77 -19.91
CA ASP A 173 -13.74 -18.84 -19.48
C ASP A 173 -12.68 -18.35 -18.47
N LEU A 174 -12.44 -17.04 -18.39
CA LEU A 174 -11.50 -16.47 -17.44
C LEU A 174 -12.13 -16.42 -16.03
N PRO A 175 -11.46 -16.98 -15.01
CA PRO A 175 -12.02 -17.03 -13.66
C PRO A 175 -12.03 -15.64 -13.00
N ALA A 176 -13.09 -15.31 -12.27
CA ALA A 176 -13.10 -14.16 -11.38
C ALA A 176 -12.29 -14.47 -10.10
N ALA A 177 -11.59 -13.46 -9.59
CA ALA A 177 -10.89 -13.56 -8.32
C ALA A 177 -11.90 -13.56 -7.15
N ARG A 178 -11.53 -14.26 -6.07
CA ARG A 178 -12.32 -14.22 -4.85
C ARG A 178 -12.09 -12.89 -4.12
N ILE A 179 -13.18 -12.22 -3.77
CA ILE A 179 -13.15 -10.97 -3.01
C ILE A 179 -13.09 -11.29 -1.53
N GLY A 180 -12.11 -10.69 -0.82
CA GLY A 180 -11.95 -10.78 0.62
C GLY A 180 -12.59 -9.61 1.35
N ASP A 181 -12.72 -9.75 2.66
CA ASP A 181 -13.18 -8.67 3.53
C ASP A 181 -12.01 -7.74 3.88
N SER A 182 -11.93 -6.57 3.23
CA SER A 182 -10.91 -5.56 3.50
C SER A 182 -11.11 -4.81 4.83
N SER A 183 -12.27 -4.95 5.49
CA SER A 183 -12.47 -4.38 6.83
C SER A 183 -11.82 -5.21 7.93
N ALA A 184 -11.75 -6.53 7.73
CA ALA A 184 -11.22 -7.49 8.70
C ALA A 184 -9.69 -7.62 8.69
N ILE A 185 -8.99 -7.06 7.69
CA ILE A 185 -7.53 -7.09 7.66
C ILE A 185 -6.94 -6.14 8.70
N GLU A 186 -5.85 -6.54 9.35
CA GLU A 186 -5.18 -5.78 10.40
C GLU A 186 -3.77 -5.34 9.98
N ILE A 187 -3.26 -4.28 10.61
CA ILE A 187 -1.88 -3.82 10.43
C ILE A 187 -0.94 -4.92 10.91
N GLY A 188 0.02 -5.28 10.07
CA GLY A 188 0.93 -6.40 10.31
C GLY A 188 0.55 -7.68 9.56
N ASP A 189 -0.67 -7.79 9.03
CA ASP A 189 -1.06 -8.93 8.20
C ASP A 189 -0.21 -9.00 6.93
N PHE A 190 0.16 -10.21 6.55
CA PHE A 190 0.88 -10.48 5.31
C PHE A 190 0.01 -10.22 4.09
N VAL A 191 0.57 -9.54 3.11
CA VAL A 191 -0.09 -9.23 1.85
C VAL A 191 0.79 -9.57 0.65
N ILE A 192 0.15 -9.86 -0.48
CA ILE A 192 0.79 -10.17 -1.75
C ILE A 192 0.22 -9.22 -2.80
N ALA A 193 1.08 -8.43 -3.45
CA ALA A 193 0.68 -7.65 -4.60
C ALA A 193 1.05 -8.41 -5.88
N ILE A 194 0.10 -8.49 -6.82
CA ILE A 194 0.31 -9.10 -8.13
C ILE A 194 0.04 -8.05 -9.20
N GLY A 195 0.91 -8.02 -10.19
CA GLY A 195 0.74 -7.23 -11.40
C GLY A 195 1.31 -7.96 -12.61
N SER A 196 1.09 -7.42 -13.78
CA SER A 196 1.60 -7.96 -15.04
C SER A 196 2.37 -6.88 -15.83
N PRO A 197 3.47 -6.35 -15.28
CA PRO A 197 4.24 -5.33 -15.99
C PRO A 197 4.78 -5.88 -17.31
N PHE A 198 4.74 -5.07 -18.35
CA PHE A 198 5.30 -5.39 -19.68
C PHE A 198 4.73 -6.64 -20.37
N GLY A 199 3.60 -7.21 -19.91
CA GLY A 199 2.97 -8.38 -20.53
C GLY A 199 3.80 -9.68 -20.55
N LEU A 200 4.99 -9.69 -19.95
CA LEU A 200 5.94 -10.80 -20.06
C LEU A 200 5.79 -11.87 -18.97
N SER A 201 5.41 -11.52 -17.78
CA SER A 201 5.09 -12.44 -16.68
C SER A 201 4.57 -11.64 -15.49
N HIS A 202 3.69 -12.26 -14.71
CA HIS A 202 3.17 -11.64 -13.51
C HIS A 202 4.29 -11.40 -12.49
N SER A 203 4.46 -10.16 -12.07
CA SER A 203 5.30 -9.82 -10.92
C SER A 203 4.51 -10.07 -9.64
N VAL A 204 5.16 -10.74 -8.70
CA VAL A 204 4.60 -11.03 -7.37
C VAL A 204 5.51 -10.39 -6.34
N THR A 205 4.97 -9.52 -5.52
CA THR A 205 5.69 -8.93 -4.40
C THR A 205 4.99 -9.28 -3.09
N PHE A 206 5.73 -9.37 -2.01
CA PHE A 206 5.27 -9.82 -0.71
C PHE A 206 5.69 -8.81 0.35
N GLY A 207 4.80 -8.55 1.29
CA GLY A 207 5.03 -7.62 2.39
C GLY A 207 3.94 -7.72 3.44
N ILE A 208 3.72 -6.63 4.16
CA ILE A 208 2.67 -6.51 5.19
C ILE A 208 1.77 -5.31 4.91
N LEU A 209 0.61 -5.31 5.53
CA LEU A 209 -0.20 -4.11 5.67
C LEU A 209 0.45 -3.21 6.71
N SER A 210 1.03 -2.09 6.28
CA SER A 210 1.79 -1.18 7.15
C SER A 210 0.89 -0.17 7.84
N ALA A 211 -0.23 0.25 7.20
CA ALA A 211 -1.23 1.15 7.76
C ALA A 211 -2.57 1.02 7.03
N LYS A 212 -3.63 1.52 7.67
CA LYS A 212 -4.98 1.68 7.11
C LYS A 212 -5.38 3.15 7.17
N GLY A 213 -6.34 3.53 6.36
CA GLY A 213 -6.95 4.86 6.45
C GLY A 213 -6.00 5.99 6.05
N ARG A 214 -5.10 5.77 5.08
CA ARG A 214 -4.25 6.84 4.56
C ARG A 214 -5.06 7.77 3.67
N ARG A 215 -5.07 9.05 4.03
CA ARG A 215 -5.84 10.12 3.40
C ARG A 215 -4.97 11.36 3.26
N ASP A 216 -5.46 12.37 2.55
CA ASP A 216 -4.74 13.63 2.30
C ASP A 216 -3.36 13.42 1.66
N LEU A 217 -3.29 12.43 0.75
CA LEU A 217 -2.07 12.11 0.02
C LEU A 217 -2.05 12.84 -1.32
N SER A 218 -0.93 13.48 -1.61
CA SER A 218 -0.64 14.00 -2.96
C SER A 218 0.02 12.90 -3.78
N LEU A 219 -0.76 12.22 -4.61
CA LEU A 219 -0.31 11.09 -5.43
C LEU A 219 -0.14 11.52 -6.90
N GLY A 220 0.98 12.15 -7.21
CA GLY A 220 1.27 12.68 -8.55
C GLY A 220 0.36 13.84 -8.95
N GLU A 221 0.05 13.96 -10.26
CA GLU A 221 -0.81 15.02 -10.82
C GLU A 221 -2.31 14.73 -10.62
N GLN A 222 -2.67 13.56 -10.16
CA GLN A 222 -4.06 13.13 -10.02
C GLN A 222 -4.65 13.55 -8.68
N LYS A 223 -5.78 14.24 -8.74
CA LYS A 223 -6.54 14.60 -7.55
C LYS A 223 -7.56 13.48 -7.25
N ILE A 224 -7.15 12.50 -6.45
CA ILE A 224 -8.07 11.50 -5.91
C ILE A 224 -8.73 12.11 -4.68
N GLU A 225 -10.05 12.30 -4.73
CA GLU A 225 -10.80 12.96 -3.63
C GLU A 225 -11.28 11.96 -2.57
N LEU A 226 -11.62 10.74 -2.99
CA LEU A 226 -12.07 9.68 -2.10
C LEU A 226 -10.88 8.82 -1.71
N GLN A 227 -10.20 9.19 -0.64
CA GLN A 227 -9.02 8.49 -0.16
C GLN A 227 -9.31 7.77 1.16
N ASP A 228 -8.96 6.50 1.20
CA ASP A 228 -8.96 5.65 2.40
C ASP A 228 -7.97 4.48 2.21
N PHE A 229 -6.76 4.81 1.73
CA PHE A 229 -5.82 3.80 1.26
C PHE A 229 -5.28 2.89 2.35
N PHE A 230 -5.04 1.65 1.97
CA PHE A 230 -4.09 0.77 2.61
C PHE A 230 -2.67 1.18 2.25
N GLN A 231 -1.76 1.13 3.21
CA GLN A 231 -0.32 1.27 3.00
C GLN A 231 0.34 -0.09 3.15
N THR A 232 1.27 -0.43 2.25
CA THR A 232 2.03 -1.68 2.29
C THR A 232 3.50 -1.44 1.92
N ASP A 233 4.39 -2.29 2.43
CA ASP A 233 5.78 -2.37 2.00
C ASP A 233 6.02 -3.42 0.89
N ALA A 234 4.98 -4.20 0.53
CA ALA A 234 5.00 -4.97 -0.70
C ALA A 234 5.29 -4.03 -1.88
N ALA A 235 6.33 -4.31 -2.66
CA ALA A 235 6.79 -3.39 -3.69
C ALA A 235 5.72 -3.18 -4.78
N ILE A 236 5.21 -1.96 -4.89
CA ILE A 236 4.35 -1.50 -5.97
C ILE A 236 5.23 -0.72 -6.95
N ASN A 237 5.18 -1.06 -8.22
CA ASN A 237 5.95 -0.42 -9.29
C ASN A 237 5.02 -0.20 -10.49
N PRO A 238 5.40 0.67 -11.46
CA PRO A 238 4.67 0.81 -12.72
C PRO A 238 4.39 -0.56 -13.35
N GLY A 239 3.13 -0.78 -13.74
CA GLY A 239 2.63 -2.07 -14.23
C GLY A 239 1.90 -2.92 -13.17
N ASN A 240 2.10 -2.68 -11.87
CA ASN A 240 1.29 -3.30 -10.82
C ASN A 240 0.00 -2.52 -10.52
N SER A 241 -0.08 -1.25 -10.93
CA SER A 241 -1.27 -0.41 -10.74
C SER A 241 -2.50 -1.05 -11.38
N GLY A 242 -3.61 -1.08 -10.65
CA GLY A 242 -4.85 -1.75 -11.02
C GLY A 242 -4.88 -3.26 -10.72
N GLY A 243 -3.74 -3.88 -10.44
CA GLY A 243 -3.65 -5.27 -10.02
C GLY A 243 -4.10 -5.49 -8.58
N PRO A 244 -4.37 -6.75 -8.19
CA PRO A 244 -4.86 -7.07 -6.86
C PRO A 244 -3.78 -6.99 -5.77
N LEU A 245 -4.18 -6.50 -4.59
CA LEU A 245 -3.54 -6.78 -3.30
C LEU A 245 -4.32 -7.93 -2.64
N LEU A 246 -3.61 -8.97 -2.21
CA LEU A 246 -4.19 -10.22 -1.71
C LEU A 246 -3.80 -10.47 -0.25
N ASN A 247 -4.66 -11.18 0.47
CA ASN A 247 -4.30 -11.85 1.71
C ASN A 247 -3.70 -13.23 1.44
N LEU A 248 -3.21 -13.93 2.48
CA LEU A 248 -2.64 -15.29 2.34
C LEU A 248 -3.67 -16.38 2.01
N ARG A 249 -4.98 -16.06 1.95
CA ARG A 249 -6.02 -16.98 1.47
C ARG A 249 -6.25 -16.85 -0.03
N GLY A 250 -5.54 -15.94 -0.70
CA GLY A 250 -5.72 -15.64 -2.13
C GLY A 250 -6.96 -14.80 -2.42
N GLU A 251 -7.48 -14.11 -1.42
CA GLU A 251 -8.64 -13.22 -1.56
C GLU A 251 -8.15 -11.79 -1.83
N VAL A 252 -8.80 -11.09 -2.76
CA VAL A 252 -8.49 -9.70 -3.11
C VAL A 252 -9.02 -8.79 -2.01
N ILE A 253 -8.11 -8.09 -1.33
CA ILE A 253 -8.42 -7.14 -0.25
C ILE A 253 -8.23 -5.68 -0.67
N GLY A 254 -7.60 -5.44 -1.83
CA GLY A 254 -7.39 -4.09 -2.36
C GLY A 254 -6.96 -4.10 -3.81
N VAL A 255 -6.91 -2.90 -4.39
CA VAL A 255 -6.43 -2.60 -5.75
C VAL A 255 -5.18 -1.74 -5.61
N ASN A 256 -4.03 -2.26 -6.06
CA ASN A 256 -2.76 -1.51 -6.05
C ASN A 256 -2.92 -0.25 -6.88
N THR A 257 -2.53 0.93 -6.37
CA THR A 257 -2.83 2.18 -7.10
C THR A 257 -1.64 3.13 -7.23
N ALA A 258 -0.90 3.38 -6.15
CA ALA A 258 0.11 4.42 -6.14
C ALA A 258 1.29 4.07 -5.23
N ILE A 259 2.36 4.86 -5.36
CA ILE A 259 3.51 4.84 -4.47
C ILE A 259 3.82 6.25 -3.96
N ALA A 260 4.32 6.36 -2.73
CA ALA A 260 5.05 7.55 -2.32
C ALA A 260 6.52 7.34 -2.73
N SER A 261 6.97 8.05 -3.73
CA SER A 261 8.31 7.89 -4.28
C SER A 261 8.84 9.21 -4.85
N SER A 262 10.10 9.47 -4.59
CA SER A 262 10.86 10.58 -5.19
C SER A 262 11.57 10.17 -6.48
N SER A 263 11.79 8.88 -6.69
CA SER A 263 12.53 8.31 -7.82
C SER A 263 11.64 7.71 -8.90
N GLY A 264 10.33 7.56 -8.66
CA GLY A 264 9.37 6.91 -9.56
C GLY A 264 9.29 5.38 -9.40
N GLY A 265 10.16 4.77 -8.59
CA GLY A 265 10.13 3.35 -8.23
C GLY A 265 9.72 3.13 -6.77
N SER A 266 9.49 1.89 -6.37
CA SER A 266 9.11 1.55 -4.98
C SER A 266 10.23 1.91 -4.00
N GLU A 267 9.90 2.71 -3.00
CA GLU A 267 10.76 3.04 -1.85
C GLU A 267 10.22 2.39 -0.55
N GLY A 268 9.45 1.30 -0.68
CA GLY A 268 8.84 0.58 0.46
C GLY A 268 7.55 1.22 0.98
N ILE A 269 6.95 2.15 0.23
CA ILE A 269 5.68 2.79 0.57
C ILE A 269 4.76 2.71 -0.64
N GLY A 270 3.92 1.67 -0.66
CA GLY A 270 2.87 1.47 -1.64
C GLY A 270 1.49 1.70 -1.06
N PHE A 271 0.53 2.05 -1.92
CA PHE A 271 -0.86 2.28 -1.56
C PHE A 271 -1.80 1.42 -2.39
N ALA A 272 -2.87 0.96 -1.76
CA ALA A 272 -3.94 0.24 -2.43
C ALA A 272 -5.31 0.75 -1.97
N ILE A 273 -6.27 0.79 -2.90
CA ILE A 273 -7.67 1.10 -2.60
C ILE A 273 -8.30 -0.13 -1.95
N PRO A 274 -8.92 -0.02 -0.75
CA PRO A 274 -9.59 -1.16 -0.11
C PRO A 274 -10.67 -1.76 -1.00
N MET A 275 -10.77 -3.09 -1.01
CA MET A 275 -11.65 -3.79 -1.95
C MET A 275 -13.13 -3.49 -1.72
N GLN A 276 -13.60 -3.32 -0.47
CA GLN A 276 -14.97 -2.91 -0.19
C GLN A 276 -15.30 -1.54 -0.77
N MET A 277 -14.34 -0.59 -0.76
CA MET A 277 -14.51 0.70 -1.41
C MET A 277 -14.60 0.53 -2.92
N ALA A 278 -13.68 -0.23 -3.53
CA ALA A 278 -13.64 -0.47 -4.96
C ALA A 278 -14.93 -1.13 -5.48
N ILE A 279 -15.46 -2.13 -4.76
CA ILE A 279 -16.72 -2.81 -5.11
C ILE A 279 -17.92 -1.88 -5.01
N LYS A 280 -18.03 -1.07 -3.95
CA LYS A 280 -19.13 -0.08 -3.83
C LYS A 280 -19.14 0.91 -5.00
N VAL A 281 -17.98 1.38 -5.41
CA VAL A 281 -17.86 2.26 -6.59
C VAL A 281 -18.23 1.50 -7.86
N ALA A 282 -17.73 0.27 -8.03
CA ALA A 282 -17.95 -0.58 -9.17
C ALA A 282 -19.44 -0.88 -9.39
N GLU A 283 -20.17 -1.26 -8.34
CA GLU A 283 -21.61 -1.53 -8.40
C GLU A 283 -22.40 -0.28 -8.83
N GLN A 284 -22.09 0.89 -8.26
CA GLN A 284 -22.74 2.13 -8.66
C GLN A 284 -22.44 2.51 -10.11
N LEU A 285 -21.23 2.30 -10.60
CA LEU A 285 -20.87 2.53 -12.00
C LEU A 285 -21.66 1.61 -12.94
N VAL A 286 -21.84 0.34 -12.57
CA VAL A 286 -22.63 -0.60 -13.37
C VAL A 286 -24.10 -0.27 -13.34
N ASP A 287 -24.65 0.13 -12.19
CA ASP A 287 -26.08 0.39 -12.01
C ASP A 287 -26.52 1.75 -12.58
N HIS A 288 -25.68 2.77 -12.43
CA HIS A 288 -26.05 4.16 -12.73
C HIS A 288 -25.18 4.83 -13.80
N GLY A 289 -24.12 4.17 -14.28
CA GLY A 289 -23.16 4.74 -15.22
C GLY A 289 -22.22 5.78 -14.60
N LYS A 290 -22.43 6.16 -13.35
CA LYS A 290 -21.62 7.11 -12.60
C LYS A 290 -21.69 6.85 -11.09
N LEU A 291 -20.69 7.29 -10.36
CA LEU A 291 -20.74 7.31 -8.89
C LEU A 291 -21.71 8.43 -8.43
N ARG A 292 -22.75 8.07 -7.73
CA ARG A 292 -23.68 9.00 -7.08
C ARG A 292 -23.18 9.27 -5.68
N ARG A 293 -22.75 10.51 -5.44
CA ARG A 293 -22.13 10.88 -4.17
C ARG A 293 -23.15 11.41 -3.19
N GLY A 294 -23.14 10.84 -1.99
CA GLY A 294 -23.91 11.38 -0.89
C GLY A 294 -23.45 12.81 -0.56
N TYR A 295 -24.42 13.69 -0.33
CA TYR A 295 -24.20 15.07 0.08
C TYR A 295 -24.84 15.31 1.46
N LEU A 296 -24.02 15.78 2.40
CA LEU A 296 -24.43 16.12 3.76
C LEU A 296 -24.74 17.62 3.90
N GLY A 297 -23.96 18.48 3.25
CA GLY A 297 -24.15 19.92 3.27
C GLY A 297 -23.52 20.63 4.46
N VAL A 298 -22.37 20.16 4.90
CA VAL A 298 -21.50 20.82 5.89
C VAL A 298 -20.20 21.28 5.24
N THR A 299 -19.62 22.36 5.78
CA THR A 299 -18.19 22.66 5.59
C THR A 299 -17.48 22.23 6.85
N LEU A 300 -16.41 21.47 6.70
CA LEU A 300 -15.61 20.96 7.80
C LEU A 300 -14.40 21.87 8.09
N ASP A 301 -13.85 21.78 9.28
CA ASP A 301 -12.63 22.50 9.65
C ASP A 301 -11.41 21.56 9.50
N PRO A 302 -10.56 21.71 8.45
CA PRO A 302 -9.42 20.84 8.22
C PRO A 302 -8.31 21.02 9.26
N THR A 303 -8.36 22.07 10.07
CA THR A 303 -7.36 22.32 11.12
C THR A 303 -7.73 21.68 12.46
N PHE A 304 -8.96 21.15 12.55
CA PHE A 304 -9.43 20.54 13.78
C PHE A 304 -8.68 19.23 14.06
N LYS A 305 -8.07 19.16 15.25
CA LYS A 305 -7.47 17.93 15.78
C LYS A 305 -8.01 17.70 17.17
N VAL A 306 -8.51 16.50 17.42
CA VAL A 306 -8.94 16.10 18.76
C VAL A 306 -7.74 16.12 19.68
N SER A 307 -7.73 17.05 20.67
CA SER A 307 -6.70 17.02 21.69
C SER A 307 -7.11 16.06 22.80
N SER A 308 -6.17 15.25 23.27
CA SER A 308 -6.36 14.31 24.38
C SER A 308 -6.87 14.97 25.69
N LYS A 309 -6.83 16.30 25.79
CA LYS A 309 -7.35 17.07 26.93
C LYS A 309 -8.84 17.45 26.81
N SER A 310 -9.39 17.45 25.60
CA SER A 310 -10.79 17.85 25.38
C SER A 310 -11.79 16.71 25.55
N VAL A 311 -11.32 15.48 25.75
CA VAL A 311 -12.12 14.25 25.65
C VAL A 311 -11.90 13.33 26.87
N ALA A 312 -11.63 13.91 28.04
CA ALA A 312 -11.34 13.15 29.27
C ALA A 312 -12.47 12.16 29.69
N ASP A 313 -13.70 12.33 29.15
CA ASP A 313 -14.86 11.47 29.45
C ASP A 313 -15.35 10.59 28.27
N TYR A 314 -14.76 10.72 27.06
CA TYR A 314 -15.25 9.97 25.90
C TYR A 314 -14.09 9.32 25.14
N SER A 315 -14.19 8.01 24.90
CA SER A 315 -13.23 7.16 24.19
C SER A 315 -13.16 7.45 22.68
N TYR A 316 -12.98 8.72 22.25
CA TYR A 316 -12.85 9.06 20.84
C TYR A 316 -11.44 9.54 20.52
N ASN A 317 -10.85 8.90 19.52
CA ASN A 317 -9.52 9.28 19.03
C ASN A 317 -9.59 10.19 17.78
N GLY A 318 -10.80 10.61 17.34
CA GLY A 318 -10.99 11.36 16.12
C GLY A 318 -12.34 12.10 16.06
N GLY A 319 -12.62 12.72 14.90
CA GLY A 319 -13.87 13.39 14.58
C GLY A 319 -13.71 14.52 13.57
N ALA A 320 -14.81 14.89 12.91
CA ALA A 320 -14.87 15.98 11.95
C ALA A 320 -15.66 17.17 12.53
N MET A 321 -15.03 18.35 12.67
CA MET A 321 -15.69 19.54 13.21
C MET A 321 -16.45 20.27 12.10
N VAL A 322 -17.73 20.58 12.36
CA VAL A 322 -18.59 21.36 11.49
C VAL A 322 -18.25 22.84 11.61
N LYS A 323 -17.68 23.43 10.57
CA LYS A 323 -17.40 24.87 10.45
C LYS A 323 -18.63 25.67 10.07
N SER A 324 -19.47 25.12 9.19
CA SER A 324 -20.75 25.72 8.79
C SER A 324 -21.71 24.67 8.24
N VAL A 325 -23.01 24.97 8.30
CA VAL A 325 -24.09 24.15 7.74
C VAL A 325 -24.78 24.95 6.64
N ARG A 326 -24.99 24.34 5.48
CA ARG A 326 -25.67 24.96 4.35
C ARG A 326 -27.18 24.92 4.57
N ARG A 327 -27.84 26.04 4.31
CA ARG A 327 -29.30 26.15 4.42
C ARG A 327 -30.00 25.22 3.41
N GLY A 328 -31.03 24.53 3.83
CA GLY A 328 -31.80 23.57 3.04
C GLY A 328 -31.10 22.23 2.83
N SER A 329 -29.95 21.99 3.48
CA SER A 329 -29.20 20.76 3.34
C SER A 329 -29.69 19.64 4.28
N PRO A 330 -29.32 18.37 3.98
CA PRO A 330 -29.52 17.25 4.91
C PRO A 330 -29.00 17.51 6.33
N ALA A 331 -27.87 18.17 6.46
CA ALA A 331 -27.27 18.54 7.76
C ALA A 331 -28.17 19.52 8.54
N GLU A 332 -28.75 20.51 7.88
CA GLU A 332 -29.69 21.43 8.55
C GLU A 332 -30.95 20.68 9.02
N LEU A 333 -31.50 19.80 8.18
CA LEU A 333 -32.65 18.97 8.53
C LEU A 333 -32.35 18.03 9.70
N ALA A 334 -31.12 17.49 9.77
CA ALA A 334 -30.60 16.70 10.89
C ALA A 334 -30.26 17.56 12.12
N ARG A 335 -30.50 18.90 12.08
CA ARG A 335 -30.23 19.87 13.13
C ARG A 335 -28.75 19.97 13.53
N LEU A 336 -27.84 19.72 12.59
CA LEU A 336 -26.41 20.01 12.78
C LEU A 336 -26.18 21.51 12.92
N GLN A 337 -25.18 21.89 13.71
CA GLN A 337 -24.80 23.25 13.98
C GLN A 337 -23.29 23.44 13.84
N ARG A 338 -22.87 24.70 13.68
CA ARG A 338 -21.47 25.05 13.77
C ARG A 338 -20.92 24.67 15.13
N GLY A 339 -19.75 24.00 15.14
CA GLY A 339 -19.08 23.56 16.36
C GLY A 339 -19.41 22.11 16.74
N ASP A 340 -20.39 21.44 16.09
CA ASP A 340 -20.59 20.02 16.26
C ASP A 340 -19.36 19.25 15.81
N ILE A 341 -19.01 18.19 16.53
CA ILE A 341 -17.98 17.25 16.12
C ILE A 341 -18.67 15.95 15.77
N ILE A 342 -18.63 15.55 14.48
CA ILE A 342 -19.17 14.28 14.02
C ILE A 342 -18.14 13.20 14.35
N VAL A 343 -18.52 12.24 15.21
CA VAL A 343 -17.62 11.20 15.73
C VAL A 343 -18.01 9.79 15.25
N GLU A 344 -19.24 9.60 14.77
CA GLU A 344 -19.72 8.35 14.19
C GLU A 344 -20.68 8.67 13.04
N PHE A 345 -20.52 7.97 11.93
CA PHE A 345 -21.37 8.08 10.76
C PHE A 345 -21.63 6.67 10.19
N ASN A 346 -22.90 6.34 10.00
CA ASN A 346 -23.34 5.03 9.50
C ASN A 346 -22.76 3.84 10.29
N GLY A 347 -22.68 3.95 11.62
CA GLY A 347 -22.14 2.93 12.52
C GLY A 347 -20.61 2.81 12.54
N SER A 348 -19.90 3.62 11.76
CA SER A 348 -18.45 3.65 11.73
C SER A 348 -17.90 4.92 12.40
N THR A 349 -16.79 4.80 13.12
CA THR A 349 -16.10 5.94 13.73
C THR A 349 -15.60 6.91 12.65
N VAL A 350 -15.57 8.18 12.95
CA VAL A 350 -15.00 9.24 12.10
C VAL A 350 -13.65 9.65 12.68
N ASP A 351 -12.57 9.48 11.92
CA ASP A 351 -11.22 9.82 12.38
C ASP A 351 -10.90 11.31 12.21
N ASN A 352 -11.28 11.87 11.05
CA ASN A 352 -11.06 13.25 10.66
C ASN A 352 -12.08 13.70 9.58
N ASP A 353 -11.91 14.90 9.05
CA ASP A 353 -12.75 15.49 8.00
C ASP A 353 -12.69 14.69 6.68
N ASP A 354 -11.51 14.28 6.20
CA ASP A 354 -11.36 13.48 4.97
C ASP A 354 -12.03 12.12 5.10
N HIS A 355 -11.95 11.49 6.30
CA HIS A 355 -12.68 10.25 6.56
C HIS A 355 -14.19 10.43 6.42
N LEU A 356 -14.74 11.51 7.00
CA LEU A 356 -16.16 11.79 6.88
C LEU A 356 -16.57 12.08 5.43
N VAL A 357 -15.75 12.84 4.67
CA VAL A 357 -16.01 13.11 3.24
C VAL A 357 -16.09 11.79 2.46
N THR A 358 -15.14 10.89 2.68
CA THR A 358 -15.12 9.57 2.03
C THR A 358 -16.33 8.72 2.44
N GLN A 359 -16.66 8.65 3.73
CA GLN A 359 -17.81 7.89 4.23
C GLN A 359 -19.12 8.43 3.64
N VAL A 360 -19.34 9.75 3.68
CA VAL A 360 -20.54 10.40 3.12
C VAL A 360 -20.62 10.16 1.61
N GLY A 361 -19.50 10.36 0.89
CA GLY A 361 -19.46 10.22 -0.57
C GLY A 361 -19.77 8.80 -1.07
N LEU A 362 -19.46 7.78 -0.27
CA LEU A 362 -19.70 6.36 -0.59
C LEU A 362 -20.99 5.78 0.00
N THR A 363 -21.75 6.58 0.76
CA THR A 363 -23.00 6.12 1.37
C THR A 363 -24.17 6.32 0.40
N PRO A 364 -25.05 5.32 0.23
CA PRO A 364 -26.25 5.44 -0.59
C PRO A 364 -27.10 6.65 -0.21
N ILE A 365 -27.67 7.29 -1.23
CA ILE A 365 -28.56 8.44 -1.04
C ILE A 365 -30.01 7.99 -0.82
N GLY A 366 -30.79 8.77 -0.07
CA GLY A 366 -32.21 8.56 0.15
C GLY A 366 -32.53 7.64 1.34
N GLU A 367 -31.54 7.03 1.97
CA GLU A 367 -31.72 6.22 3.18
C GLU A 367 -31.44 7.04 4.44
N SER A 368 -32.10 6.67 5.57
CA SER A 368 -31.84 7.28 6.88
C SER A 368 -30.57 6.69 7.48
N ILE A 369 -29.57 7.51 7.70
CA ILE A 369 -28.24 7.13 8.15
C ILE A 369 -28.05 7.62 9.60
N PRO A 370 -27.76 6.72 10.57
CA PRO A 370 -27.48 7.10 11.93
C PRO A 370 -26.12 7.84 12.02
N MET A 371 -26.12 8.87 12.85
CA MET A 371 -24.93 9.71 13.08
C MET A 371 -24.86 10.10 14.56
N VAL A 372 -23.62 10.15 15.09
CA VAL A 372 -23.35 10.61 16.45
C VAL A 372 -22.47 11.83 16.41
N ILE A 373 -22.90 12.86 17.15
CA ILE A 373 -22.17 14.13 17.27
C ILE A 373 -21.87 14.45 18.73
N ILE A 374 -20.86 15.28 18.95
CA ILE A 374 -20.58 15.91 20.22
C ILE A 374 -20.85 17.41 20.07
N ARG A 375 -21.69 17.97 20.95
CA ARG A 375 -22.01 19.39 21.06
C ARG A 375 -21.91 19.78 22.52
N ASP A 376 -21.17 20.84 22.85
CA ASP A 376 -20.97 21.34 24.23
C ASP A 376 -20.63 20.20 25.21
N SER A 377 -19.68 19.32 24.80
CA SER A 377 -19.26 18.13 25.56
C SER A 377 -20.35 17.08 25.83
N THR A 378 -21.50 17.17 25.14
CA THR A 378 -22.57 16.20 25.25
C THR A 378 -22.72 15.42 23.95
N ARG A 379 -22.90 14.10 24.08
CA ARG A 379 -23.08 13.18 22.94
C ARG A 379 -24.56 13.15 22.54
N TYR A 380 -24.83 13.39 21.25
CA TYR A 380 -26.16 13.29 20.66
C TYR A 380 -26.17 12.28 19.53
N ARG A 381 -27.28 11.55 19.40
CA ARG A 381 -27.56 10.71 18.24
C ARG A 381 -28.61 11.42 17.38
N THR A 382 -28.40 11.47 16.09
CA THR A 382 -29.33 11.96 15.09
C THR A 382 -29.31 11.05 13.86
N GLU A 383 -30.22 11.30 12.94
CA GLU A 383 -30.26 10.63 11.64
C GLU A 383 -30.24 11.66 10.53
N VAL A 384 -29.65 11.28 9.40
CA VAL A 384 -29.59 12.14 8.23
C VAL A 384 -29.94 11.35 6.97
N VAL A 385 -30.68 11.95 6.05
CA VAL A 385 -30.98 11.42 4.73
C VAL A 385 -30.12 12.17 3.72
N LEU A 386 -29.12 11.52 3.16
CA LEU A 386 -28.22 12.13 2.17
C LEU A 386 -28.97 12.40 0.86
N THR A 387 -28.60 13.50 0.20
CA THR A 387 -29.04 13.81 -1.16
C THR A 387 -27.90 13.61 -2.15
N ASP A 388 -28.16 13.74 -3.45
CA ASP A 388 -27.13 13.71 -4.48
C ASP A 388 -26.32 15.01 -4.43
N LEU A 389 -25.00 14.92 -4.51
CA LEU A 389 -24.12 16.09 -4.60
C LEU A 389 -24.24 16.81 -5.94
N ASN A 390 -24.70 16.12 -7.01
CA ASN A 390 -24.76 16.59 -8.40
C ASN A 390 -26.12 17.18 -8.76
#